data_1b5a3315a04b9bc2021ca4b39f4e0977
#
_entry.id   1b5a3315a04b9bc2021ca4b39f4e0977
#
_cell.length_a   1.000
_cell.length_b   1.000
_cell.length_c   1.000
_cell.angle_alpha   90.00
_cell.angle_beta   90.00
_cell.angle_gamma   90.00
#
_symmetry.space_group_name_H-M   'P 1'
#
loop_
_entity.id
_entity.type
_entity.pdbx_description
1 polymer ?
#
loop_
_entity_poly.entity_id
_entity_poly.type
_entity_poly.pdbx_seq_one_letter_code
_entity_poly.pdbx_strand_id
1 'polypeptide(L)'
;MRICIVGCGAIGGLYAAHLAQLPELEVWAYDTSREHVDAINRDGLRVTGHADLVARVQARTDPAGIPPCALGIVAVKGMFTAPAIAATAAVFADGAVCSVQNGIGNEDVIAEHVPRVMRGVTLPAARVEAPGVIHMDGAGTTWIGPFEPRPAAVDEVERLGWLLNESGMETRAVADARPAQWTKLLFNCATNPLCAVTGLTHGQLCDLPATRRLVGEVLREGLGVADALGIALEDDPEELVDTLGRANYDHKPSMLQDVLARRPTEIGTLNGGLVGEARTVGVAVPVNEAVVDLIRGLEDSWTR
;
A
#
# COMPACT_ATOMS: atom_id res chain seq x y z
N MET A 1 -13.05 13.99 -16.37
CA MET A 1 -13.53 13.22 -15.19
C MET A 1 -12.69 13.61 -13.98
N ARG A 2 -13.25 13.52 -12.74
CA ARG A 2 -12.47 13.82 -11.51
C ARG A 2 -12.09 12.55 -10.77
N ILE A 3 -10.82 12.54 -10.31
CA ILE A 3 -10.28 11.50 -9.43
C ILE A 3 -9.60 12.17 -8.22
N CYS A 4 -9.71 11.58 -7.05
CA CYS A 4 -9.05 12.08 -5.85
C CYS A 4 -8.13 11.04 -5.23
N ILE A 5 -6.90 11.44 -4.94
CA ILE A 5 -5.91 10.64 -4.23
C ILE A 5 -5.96 11.03 -2.74
N VAL A 6 -6.25 10.06 -1.89
CA VAL A 6 -6.29 10.22 -0.43
C VAL A 6 -4.96 9.74 0.14
N GLY A 7 -4.14 10.68 0.58
CA GLY A 7 -2.74 10.45 0.93
C GLY A 7 -1.82 10.61 -0.27
N CYS A 8 -1.30 11.81 -0.50
CA CYS A 8 -0.42 12.16 -1.62
C CYS A 8 1.06 11.94 -1.27
N GLY A 9 1.37 10.97 -0.39
CA GLY A 9 2.74 10.57 -0.05
C GLY A 9 3.44 9.84 -1.21
N ALA A 10 4.34 8.91 -0.89
CA ALA A 10 5.16 8.22 -1.90
C ALA A 10 4.33 7.56 -3.01
N ILE A 11 3.46 6.63 -2.65
CA ILE A 11 2.65 5.87 -3.61
C ILE A 11 1.51 6.73 -4.17
N GLY A 12 0.77 7.43 -3.32
CA GLY A 12 -0.32 8.29 -3.78
C GLY A 12 0.16 9.43 -4.68
N GLY A 13 1.31 10.03 -4.37
CA GLY A 13 1.92 11.05 -5.22
C GLY A 13 2.36 10.49 -6.58
N LEU A 14 2.88 9.25 -6.61
CA LEU A 14 3.21 8.59 -7.86
C LEU A 14 1.96 8.42 -8.76
N TYR A 15 0.86 7.89 -8.21
CA TYR A 15 -0.41 7.76 -8.94
C TYR A 15 -0.97 9.11 -9.36
N ALA A 16 -0.97 10.11 -8.47
CA ALA A 16 -1.46 11.45 -8.78
C ALA A 16 -0.70 12.07 -9.95
N ALA A 17 0.63 11.97 -9.94
CA ALA A 17 1.47 12.56 -10.96
C ALA A 17 1.29 11.90 -12.34
N HIS A 18 1.20 10.58 -12.38
CA HIS A 18 0.96 9.82 -13.61
C HIS A 18 -0.43 10.11 -14.19
N LEU A 19 -1.49 9.99 -13.38
CA LEU A 19 -2.87 10.25 -13.81
C LEU A 19 -3.06 11.69 -14.31
N ALA A 20 -2.37 12.66 -13.71
CA ALA A 20 -2.45 14.06 -14.15
C ALA A 20 -1.77 14.35 -15.51
N GLN A 21 -1.11 13.35 -16.14
CA GLN A 21 -0.66 13.47 -17.53
C GLN A 21 -1.81 13.28 -18.53
N LEU A 22 -2.95 12.71 -18.12
CA LEU A 22 -4.12 12.48 -18.96
C LEU A 22 -4.97 13.76 -19.02
N PRO A 23 -5.13 14.41 -20.19
CA PRO A 23 -5.78 15.71 -20.31
C PRO A 23 -7.28 15.68 -19.98
N GLU A 24 -7.92 14.52 -20.04
CA GLU A 24 -9.33 14.33 -19.69
C GLU A 24 -9.58 14.18 -18.17
N LEU A 25 -8.50 14.08 -17.35
CA LEU A 25 -8.60 13.95 -15.91
C LEU A 25 -8.33 15.26 -15.17
N GLU A 26 -9.17 15.55 -14.22
CA GLU A 26 -8.94 16.53 -13.18
C GLU A 26 -8.53 15.80 -11.91
N VAL A 27 -7.23 15.85 -11.54
CA VAL A 27 -6.66 15.11 -10.42
C VAL A 27 -6.60 16.00 -9.19
N TRP A 28 -7.27 15.54 -8.14
CA TRP A 28 -7.25 16.12 -6.81
C TRP A 28 -6.42 15.26 -5.87
N ALA A 29 -5.85 15.86 -4.84
CA ALA A 29 -5.16 15.17 -3.77
C ALA A 29 -5.55 15.73 -2.41
N TYR A 30 -5.80 14.84 -1.46
CA TYR A 30 -5.94 15.17 -0.05
C TYR A 30 -4.71 14.66 0.70
N ASP A 31 -4.05 15.55 1.42
CA ASP A 31 -2.94 15.21 2.30
C ASP A 31 -2.91 16.14 3.51
N THR A 32 -2.54 15.63 4.68
CA THR A 32 -2.50 16.42 5.91
C THR A 32 -1.23 17.26 6.05
N SER A 33 -0.19 16.98 5.27
CA SER A 33 1.06 17.75 5.24
C SER A 33 0.90 19.06 4.47
N ARG A 34 0.71 20.15 5.20
CA ARG A 34 0.57 21.51 4.61
C ARG A 34 1.77 21.85 3.72
N GLU A 35 2.99 21.57 4.20
CA GLU A 35 4.20 21.86 3.44
C GLU A 35 4.24 21.15 2.10
N HIS A 36 3.84 19.87 2.08
CA HIS A 36 3.76 19.05 0.87
C HIS A 36 2.68 19.58 -0.08
N VAL A 37 1.49 19.88 0.43
CA VAL A 37 0.35 20.42 -0.34
C VAL A 37 0.71 21.79 -0.94
N ASP A 38 1.33 22.69 -0.16
CA ASP A 38 1.73 24.01 -0.65
C ASP A 38 2.79 23.91 -1.75
N ALA A 39 3.77 22.99 -1.62
CA ALA A 39 4.76 22.73 -2.66
C ALA A 39 4.13 22.20 -3.96
N ILE A 40 3.22 21.23 -3.86
CA ILE A 40 2.49 20.68 -5.02
C ILE A 40 1.72 21.78 -5.75
N ASN A 41 0.99 22.62 -5.02
CA ASN A 41 0.18 23.68 -5.62
C ASN A 41 1.03 24.79 -6.26
N ARG A 42 2.20 25.09 -5.71
CA ARG A 42 3.10 26.13 -6.20
C ARG A 42 3.90 25.68 -7.40
N ASP A 43 4.58 24.54 -7.29
CA ASP A 43 5.62 24.09 -8.22
C ASP A 43 5.15 22.94 -9.11
N GLY A 44 4.03 22.29 -8.79
CA GLY A 44 3.57 21.01 -9.33
C GLY A 44 4.13 19.82 -8.55
N LEU A 45 3.57 18.65 -8.76
CA LEU A 45 4.05 17.40 -8.20
C LEU A 45 5.12 16.83 -9.14
N ARG A 46 6.35 16.72 -8.64
CA ARG A 46 7.47 16.18 -9.41
C ARG A 46 7.73 14.72 -9.07
N VAL A 47 7.95 13.91 -10.10
CA VAL A 47 8.47 12.54 -9.98
C VAL A 47 9.86 12.50 -10.59
N THR A 48 10.80 11.85 -9.90
CA THR A 48 12.20 11.63 -10.30
C THR A 48 12.54 10.13 -10.26
N GLY A 49 13.71 9.75 -10.73
CA GLY A 49 14.21 8.36 -10.66
C GLY A 49 13.79 7.54 -11.87
N HIS A 50 13.00 6.49 -11.69
CA HIS A 50 12.57 5.62 -12.80
C HIS A 50 11.63 6.32 -13.79
N ALA A 51 10.97 7.40 -13.37
CA ALA A 51 10.26 8.34 -14.24
C ALA A 51 10.78 9.76 -13.98
N ASP A 52 10.64 10.67 -14.95
CA ASP A 52 10.92 12.09 -14.79
C ASP A 52 9.76 12.89 -15.41
N LEU A 53 8.89 13.40 -14.52
CA LEU A 53 7.72 14.17 -14.93
C LEU A 53 7.33 15.20 -13.88
N VAL A 54 6.63 16.26 -14.33
CA VAL A 54 5.99 17.25 -13.46
C VAL A 54 4.52 17.32 -13.80
N ALA A 55 3.68 17.22 -12.78
CA ALA A 55 2.24 17.14 -12.92
C ALA A 55 1.52 18.28 -12.21
N ARG A 56 0.43 18.77 -12.80
CA ARG A 56 -0.49 19.72 -12.18
C ARG A 56 -1.58 18.97 -11.44
N VAL A 57 -1.46 18.90 -10.12
CA VAL A 57 -2.40 18.28 -9.20
C VAL A 57 -2.99 19.35 -8.30
N GLN A 58 -4.29 19.30 -8.04
CA GLN A 58 -4.95 20.22 -7.11
C GLN A 58 -4.93 19.61 -5.71
N ALA A 59 -3.96 19.99 -4.88
CA ALA A 59 -3.82 19.43 -3.54
C ALA A 59 -4.53 20.28 -2.47
N ARG A 60 -5.12 19.63 -1.45
CA ARG A 60 -5.83 20.25 -0.34
C ARG A 60 -5.49 19.56 0.98
N THR A 61 -5.43 20.34 2.05
CA THR A 61 -5.40 19.83 3.44
C THR A 61 -6.78 19.76 4.08
N ASP A 62 -7.78 20.39 3.45
CA ASP A 62 -9.18 20.33 3.84
C ASP A 62 -10.00 19.69 2.70
N PRO A 63 -10.60 18.50 2.92
CA PRO A 63 -11.38 17.83 1.89
C PRO A 63 -12.67 18.56 1.50
N ALA A 64 -13.18 19.50 2.31
CA ALA A 64 -14.34 20.32 1.96
C ALA A 64 -14.12 21.16 0.69
N GLY A 65 -12.86 21.43 0.33
CA GLY A 65 -12.50 22.12 -0.92
C GLY A 65 -12.34 21.21 -2.13
N ILE A 66 -12.61 19.90 -2.01
CA ILE A 66 -12.51 18.92 -3.10
C ILE A 66 -13.91 18.64 -3.65
N PRO A 67 -14.16 18.82 -4.95
CA PRO A 67 -15.45 18.52 -5.56
C PRO A 67 -15.72 17.01 -5.57
N PRO A 68 -16.98 16.56 -5.76
CA PRO A 68 -17.31 15.16 -5.92
C PRO A 68 -16.48 14.50 -7.02
N CYS A 69 -15.89 13.34 -6.70
CA CYS A 69 -15.02 12.56 -7.59
C CYS A 69 -15.66 11.22 -7.93
N ALA A 70 -15.57 10.82 -9.20
CA ALA A 70 -16.09 9.54 -9.67
C ALA A 70 -15.22 8.35 -9.20
N LEU A 71 -13.92 8.59 -9.05
CA LEU A 71 -12.96 7.59 -8.58
C LEU A 71 -12.08 8.16 -7.46
N GLY A 72 -11.64 7.29 -6.56
CA GLY A 72 -10.67 7.58 -5.53
C GLY A 72 -9.59 6.53 -5.44
N ILE A 73 -8.38 6.93 -5.03
CA ILE A 73 -7.29 6.02 -4.65
C ILE A 73 -6.85 6.37 -3.23
N VAL A 74 -6.93 5.41 -2.31
CA VAL A 74 -6.44 5.56 -0.93
C VAL A 74 -5.04 4.96 -0.83
N ALA A 75 -4.08 5.81 -0.44
CA ALA A 75 -2.66 5.47 -0.34
C ALA A 75 -2.02 6.02 0.96
N VAL A 76 -2.81 6.30 1.98
CA VAL A 76 -2.29 6.62 3.32
C VAL A 76 -1.73 5.34 3.97
N LYS A 77 -0.87 5.48 4.98
CA LYS A 77 -0.48 4.31 5.79
C LYS A 77 -1.71 3.75 6.52
N GLY A 78 -1.76 2.42 6.68
CA GLY A 78 -2.92 1.69 7.17
C GLY A 78 -3.52 2.25 8.48
N MET A 79 -2.69 2.70 9.43
CA MET A 79 -3.17 3.31 10.68
C MET A 79 -3.95 4.63 10.48
N PHE A 80 -3.84 5.27 9.31
CA PHE A 80 -4.53 6.51 8.98
C PHE A 80 -5.75 6.32 8.08
N THR A 81 -6.11 5.08 7.72
CA THR A 81 -7.23 4.78 6.82
C THR A 81 -8.55 5.33 7.37
N ALA A 82 -8.89 5.00 8.63
CA ALA A 82 -10.16 5.41 9.22
C ALA A 82 -10.33 6.96 9.26
N PRO A 83 -9.40 7.75 9.83
CA PRO A 83 -9.57 9.20 9.83
C PRO A 83 -9.52 9.82 8.43
N ALA A 84 -8.73 9.27 7.50
CA ALA A 84 -8.62 9.81 6.16
C ALA A 84 -9.89 9.59 5.34
N ILE A 85 -10.46 8.37 5.38
CA ILE A 85 -11.69 8.07 4.63
C ILE A 85 -12.92 8.74 5.27
N ALA A 86 -13.00 8.80 6.60
CA ALA A 86 -14.08 9.53 7.28
C ALA A 86 -14.09 11.01 6.87
N ALA A 87 -12.91 11.65 6.75
CA ALA A 87 -12.81 13.03 6.31
C ALA A 87 -13.20 13.23 4.84
N THR A 88 -12.92 12.24 3.97
CA THR A 88 -13.10 12.36 2.51
C THR A 88 -14.34 11.64 1.96
N ALA A 89 -15.13 10.97 2.80
CA ALA A 89 -16.29 10.18 2.37
C ALA A 89 -17.27 10.95 1.47
N ALA A 90 -17.54 12.21 1.78
CA ALA A 90 -18.43 13.06 1.00
C ALA A 90 -17.93 13.31 -0.45
N VAL A 91 -16.62 13.25 -0.68
CA VAL A 91 -16.01 13.36 -2.01
C VAL A 91 -16.41 12.19 -2.90
N PHE A 92 -16.68 11.02 -2.31
CA PHE A 92 -16.97 9.76 -2.98
C PHE A 92 -18.42 9.27 -2.79
N ALA A 93 -19.37 10.15 -2.46
CA ALA A 93 -20.76 9.75 -2.20
C ALA A 93 -21.37 8.91 -3.34
N ASP A 94 -21.02 9.22 -4.59
CA ASP A 94 -21.44 8.50 -5.79
C ASP A 94 -20.25 7.87 -6.53
N GLY A 95 -19.06 7.83 -5.91
CA GLY A 95 -17.82 7.35 -6.50
C GLY A 95 -17.43 5.94 -6.05
N ALA A 96 -16.43 5.37 -6.70
CA ALA A 96 -15.77 4.14 -6.29
C ALA A 96 -14.35 4.43 -5.80
N VAL A 97 -13.90 3.73 -4.75
CA VAL A 97 -12.60 3.97 -4.10
C VAL A 97 -11.74 2.70 -4.15
N CYS A 98 -10.52 2.83 -4.64
CA CYS A 98 -9.51 1.78 -4.66
C CYS A 98 -8.52 1.97 -3.51
N SER A 99 -8.36 0.98 -2.65
CA SER A 99 -7.21 0.90 -1.74
C SER A 99 -6.00 0.38 -2.49
N VAL A 100 -4.86 1.06 -2.40
CA VAL A 100 -3.56 0.54 -2.87
C VAL A 100 -2.58 0.39 -1.70
N GLN A 101 -3.11 0.32 -0.50
CA GLN A 101 -2.36 0.26 0.74
C GLN A 101 -1.77 -1.14 0.97
N ASN A 102 -0.69 -1.19 1.76
CA ASN A 102 -0.10 -2.46 2.16
C ASN A 102 -0.94 -3.17 3.24
N GLY A 103 -0.89 -4.49 3.23
CA GLY A 103 -1.56 -5.31 4.23
C GLY A 103 -3.01 -5.60 3.88
N ILE A 104 -3.79 -5.94 4.88
CA ILE A 104 -5.20 -6.31 4.79
C ILE A 104 -6.04 -5.57 5.84
N GLY A 105 -7.36 -5.52 5.64
CA GLY A 105 -8.30 -4.85 6.53
C GLY A 105 -8.52 -3.36 6.22
N ASN A 106 -7.77 -2.76 5.30
CA ASN A 106 -7.95 -1.37 4.89
C ASN A 106 -9.25 -1.17 4.12
N GLU A 107 -9.57 -2.11 3.24
CA GLU A 107 -10.78 -2.10 2.41
C GLU A 107 -12.05 -2.21 3.26
N ASP A 108 -12.00 -2.98 4.35
CA ASP A 108 -13.11 -3.11 5.31
C ASP A 108 -13.42 -1.75 5.95
N VAL A 109 -12.39 -1.05 6.40
CA VAL A 109 -12.53 0.31 6.96
C VAL A 109 -13.07 1.28 5.93
N ILE A 110 -12.60 1.22 4.68
CA ILE A 110 -13.10 2.07 3.60
C ILE A 110 -14.57 1.78 3.31
N ALA A 111 -14.97 0.51 3.30
CA ALA A 111 -16.34 0.06 3.02
C ALA A 111 -17.38 0.53 4.07
N GLU A 112 -16.95 0.91 5.26
CA GLU A 112 -17.84 1.55 6.25
C GLU A 112 -18.29 2.94 5.83
N HIS A 113 -17.53 3.63 4.97
CA HIS A 113 -17.71 5.04 4.63
C HIS A 113 -18.13 5.30 3.18
N VAL A 114 -17.81 4.38 2.25
CA VAL A 114 -18.09 4.57 0.82
C VAL A 114 -18.87 3.39 0.24
N PRO A 115 -19.72 3.64 -0.79
CA PRO A 115 -20.64 2.61 -1.28
C PRO A 115 -19.97 1.53 -2.13
N ARG A 116 -18.85 1.84 -2.81
CA ARG A 116 -18.18 0.96 -3.76
C ARG A 116 -16.66 0.99 -3.56
N VAL A 117 -16.09 -0.20 -3.37
CA VAL A 117 -14.68 -0.37 -3.02
C VAL A 117 -14.00 -1.33 -3.99
N MET A 118 -12.76 -1.00 -4.33
CA MET A 118 -11.83 -1.86 -5.06
C MET A 118 -10.65 -2.23 -4.14
N ARG A 119 -10.23 -3.47 -4.22
CA ARG A 119 -8.96 -3.93 -3.68
C ARG A 119 -7.88 -3.68 -4.70
N GLY A 120 -6.80 -3.02 -4.28
CA GLY A 120 -5.63 -2.78 -5.11
C GLY A 120 -4.36 -3.31 -4.46
N VAL A 121 -3.49 -3.87 -5.26
CA VAL A 121 -2.17 -4.39 -4.86
C VAL A 121 -1.14 -3.76 -5.75
N THR A 122 -0.27 -2.92 -5.20
CA THR A 122 0.72 -2.16 -5.97
C THR A 122 2.15 -2.62 -5.69
N LEU A 123 2.94 -2.87 -6.72
CA LEU A 123 4.36 -3.21 -6.60
C LEU A 123 5.32 -2.04 -6.89
N PRO A 124 4.97 -0.96 -7.62
CA PRO A 124 5.84 0.19 -7.73
C PRO A 124 6.40 0.62 -6.38
N ALA A 125 7.68 0.99 -6.37
CA ALA A 125 8.37 1.45 -5.18
C ALA A 125 8.70 2.94 -5.33
N ALA A 126 8.41 3.73 -4.29
CA ALA A 126 8.67 5.15 -4.27
C ALA A 126 8.91 5.65 -2.84
N ARG A 127 9.53 6.83 -2.74
CA ARG A 127 9.68 7.57 -1.48
C ARG A 127 9.43 9.07 -1.70
N VAL A 128 9.03 9.75 -0.65
CA VAL A 128 9.01 11.22 -0.66
C VAL A 128 10.45 11.71 -0.48
N GLU A 129 10.97 12.42 -1.47
CA GLU A 129 12.33 12.96 -1.46
C GLU A 129 12.37 14.34 -0.82
N ALA A 130 11.36 15.15 -1.13
CA ALA A 130 11.15 16.47 -0.56
C ALA A 130 9.65 16.84 -0.68
N PRO A 131 9.17 17.91 -0.03
CA PRO A 131 7.83 18.42 -0.26
C PRO A 131 7.56 18.66 -1.75
N GLY A 132 6.52 18.03 -2.31
CA GLY A 132 6.17 18.09 -3.73
C GLY A 132 7.06 17.25 -4.65
N VAL A 133 8.00 16.45 -4.12
CA VAL A 133 8.92 15.63 -4.92
C VAL A 133 8.86 14.17 -4.48
N ILE A 134 8.51 13.30 -5.40
CA ILE A 134 8.47 11.84 -5.24
C ILE A 134 9.61 11.23 -6.05
N HIS A 135 10.39 10.36 -5.43
CA HIS A 135 11.36 9.55 -6.15
C HIS A 135 10.80 8.15 -6.38
N MET A 136 10.69 7.75 -7.64
CA MET A 136 10.29 6.41 -8.04
C MET A 136 11.52 5.50 -8.04
N ASP A 137 11.57 4.58 -7.08
CA ASP A 137 12.70 3.63 -6.94
C ASP A 137 12.61 2.46 -7.92
N GLY A 138 11.38 2.10 -8.35
CA GLY A 138 11.18 1.03 -9.31
C GLY A 138 9.75 0.96 -9.83
N ALA A 139 9.60 0.46 -11.05
CA ALA A 139 8.31 0.12 -11.64
C ALA A 139 7.80 -1.24 -11.12
N GLY A 140 6.52 -1.51 -11.36
CA GLY A 140 5.89 -2.79 -11.04
C GLY A 140 4.42 -2.76 -11.40
N THR A 141 3.81 -3.93 -11.44
CA THR A 141 2.40 -4.10 -11.77
C THR A 141 1.51 -3.75 -10.58
N THR A 142 0.35 -3.19 -10.87
CA THR A 142 -0.76 -3.01 -9.92
C THR A 142 -1.90 -3.95 -10.32
N TRP A 143 -2.45 -4.71 -9.38
CA TRP A 143 -3.70 -5.47 -9.57
C TRP A 143 -4.83 -4.70 -8.91
N ILE A 144 -5.97 -4.60 -9.58
CA ILE A 144 -7.18 -4.02 -9.00
C ILE A 144 -8.38 -4.92 -9.29
N GLY A 145 -9.25 -5.07 -8.31
CA GLY A 145 -10.49 -5.86 -8.43
C GLY A 145 -11.56 -5.37 -7.47
N PRO A 146 -12.82 -5.82 -7.64
CA PRO A 146 -13.89 -5.47 -6.73
C PRO A 146 -13.61 -6.00 -5.32
N PHE A 147 -14.12 -5.29 -4.29
CA PHE A 147 -14.02 -5.72 -2.89
C PHE A 147 -15.40 -6.05 -2.32
N GLU A 148 -15.62 -7.32 -1.94
CA GLU A 148 -16.79 -7.71 -1.16
C GLU A 148 -16.65 -7.27 0.32
N PRO A 149 -17.71 -6.79 1.00
CA PRO A 149 -19.13 -6.78 0.59
C PRO A 149 -19.62 -5.50 -0.11
N ARG A 150 -18.74 -4.59 -0.51
CA ARG A 150 -19.05 -3.33 -1.19
C ARG A 150 -18.37 -3.24 -2.56
N PRO A 151 -18.65 -4.18 -3.50
CA PRO A 151 -17.91 -4.24 -4.74
C PRO A 151 -18.16 -3.01 -5.62
N ALA A 152 -17.07 -2.45 -6.16
CA ALA A 152 -17.17 -1.57 -7.31
C ALA A 152 -17.67 -2.36 -8.53
N ALA A 153 -18.38 -1.68 -9.42
CA ALA A 153 -18.85 -2.30 -10.65
C ALA A 153 -17.66 -2.66 -11.58
N VAL A 154 -17.83 -3.69 -12.39
CA VAL A 154 -16.77 -4.19 -13.28
C VAL A 154 -16.25 -3.09 -14.20
N ASP A 155 -17.15 -2.27 -14.76
CA ASP A 155 -16.80 -1.14 -15.62
C ASP A 155 -16.03 -0.02 -14.89
N GLU A 156 -16.25 0.17 -13.58
CA GLU A 156 -15.45 1.09 -12.76
C GLU A 156 -14.03 0.56 -12.53
N VAL A 157 -13.88 -0.76 -12.29
CA VAL A 157 -12.57 -1.42 -12.15
C VAL A 157 -11.80 -1.36 -13.46
N GLU A 158 -12.45 -1.74 -14.58
CA GLU A 158 -11.85 -1.68 -15.91
C GLU A 158 -11.45 -0.25 -16.29
N ARG A 159 -12.30 0.73 -15.97
CA ARG A 159 -12.03 2.15 -16.22
C ARG A 159 -10.81 2.65 -15.46
N LEU A 160 -10.72 2.34 -14.16
CA LEU A 160 -9.53 2.71 -13.38
C LEU A 160 -8.28 2.03 -13.92
N GLY A 161 -8.36 0.74 -14.25
CA GLY A 161 -7.26 -0.01 -14.85
C GLY A 161 -6.79 0.57 -16.18
N TRP A 162 -7.73 0.95 -17.04
CA TRP A 162 -7.42 1.62 -18.32
C TRP A 162 -6.72 2.96 -18.08
N LEU A 163 -7.24 3.82 -17.20
CA LEU A 163 -6.64 5.12 -16.88
C LEU A 163 -5.22 4.98 -16.34
N LEU A 164 -4.98 4.02 -15.46
CA LEU A 164 -3.65 3.77 -14.92
C LEU A 164 -2.68 3.30 -16.01
N ASN A 165 -3.10 2.39 -16.88
CA ASN A 165 -2.27 1.94 -18.01
C ASN A 165 -1.96 3.09 -19.00
N GLU A 166 -2.94 3.89 -19.39
CA GLU A 166 -2.73 5.06 -20.27
C GLU A 166 -1.80 6.10 -19.62
N SER A 167 -1.81 6.18 -18.29
CA SER A 167 -0.89 7.08 -17.55
C SER A 167 0.54 6.51 -17.40
N GLY A 168 0.80 5.30 -17.88
CA GLY A 168 2.10 4.62 -17.76
C GLY A 168 2.29 3.79 -16.48
N MET A 169 1.21 3.56 -15.71
CA MET A 169 1.22 2.70 -14.52
C MET A 169 0.64 1.33 -14.87
N GLU A 170 1.52 0.33 -15.13
CA GLU A 170 1.07 -1.02 -15.49
C GLU A 170 0.04 -1.55 -14.49
N THR A 171 -1.17 -1.83 -14.98
CA THR A 171 -2.30 -2.24 -14.13
C THR A 171 -3.10 -3.36 -14.76
N ARG A 172 -3.45 -4.36 -13.95
CA ARG A 172 -4.31 -5.49 -14.31
C ARG A 172 -5.63 -5.38 -13.56
N ALA A 173 -6.71 -5.14 -14.29
CA ALA A 173 -8.07 -5.28 -13.77
C ALA A 173 -8.43 -6.77 -13.72
N VAL A 174 -8.75 -7.28 -12.54
CA VAL A 174 -9.02 -8.70 -12.30
C VAL A 174 -10.35 -8.90 -11.57
N ALA A 175 -10.94 -10.08 -11.70
CA ALA A 175 -12.18 -10.41 -11.00
C ALA A 175 -11.97 -10.55 -9.48
N ASP A 176 -10.78 -10.97 -9.05
CA ASP A 176 -10.38 -11.08 -7.65
C ASP A 176 -8.89 -10.73 -7.51
N ALA A 177 -8.59 -9.71 -6.72
CA ALA A 177 -7.21 -9.30 -6.43
C ALA A 177 -6.66 -9.92 -5.12
N ARG A 178 -7.42 -10.79 -4.42
CA ARG A 178 -6.94 -11.46 -3.19
C ARG A 178 -5.69 -12.30 -3.41
N PRO A 179 -5.58 -13.09 -4.51
CA PRO A 179 -4.35 -13.85 -4.79
C PRO A 179 -3.09 -12.99 -4.75
N ALA A 180 -3.07 -11.88 -5.48
CA ALA A 180 -1.95 -10.94 -5.52
C ALA A 180 -1.75 -10.24 -4.16
N GLN A 181 -2.83 -9.86 -3.46
CA GLN A 181 -2.75 -9.23 -2.14
C GLN A 181 -2.10 -10.16 -1.12
N TRP A 182 -2.51 -11.42 -1.07
CA TRP A 182 -1.97 -12.39 -0.12
C TRP A 182 -0.54 -12.79 -0.45
N THR A 183 -0.20 -12.95 -1.72
CA THR A 183 1.20 -13.17 -2.15
C THR A 183 2.10 -12.05 -1.64
N LYS A 184 1.73 -10.79 -1.88
CA LYS A 184 2.46 -9.62 -1.39
C LYS A 184 2.45 -9.51 0.15
N LEU A 185 1.31 -9.82 0.79
CA LEU A 185 1.18 -9.81 2.25
C LEU A 185 2.18 -10.76 2.88
N LEU A 186 2.23 -12.01 2.44
CA LEU A 186 3.11 -13.03 3.00
C LEU A 186 4.59 -12.67 2.81
N PHE A 187 4.95 -12.19 1.62
CA PHE A 187 6.29 -11.65 1.37
C PHE A 187 6.65 -10.52 2.35
N ASN A 188 5.76 -9.54 2.52
CA ASN A 188 5.96 -8.41 3.43
C ASN A 188 6.01 -8.84 4.90
N CYS A 189 5.14 -9.75 5.33
CA CYS A 189 5.13 -10.30 6.70
C CYS A 189 6.43 -11.00 7.05
N ALA A 190 7.03 -11.71 6.08
CA ALA A 190 8.26 -12.46 6.28
C ALA A 190 9.52 -11.60 6.24
N THR A 191 9.52 -10.50 5.51
CA THR A 191 10.74 -9.71 5.29
C THR A 191 10.75 -8.41 6.07
N ASN A 192 9.68 -7.62 6.00
CA ASN A 192 9.67 -6.25 6.52
C ASN A 192 9.96 -6.14 8.01
N PRO A 193 9.25 -6.87 8.91
CA PRO A 193 9.48 -6.74 10.34
C PRO A 193 10.80 -7.38 10.78
N LEU A 194 11.23 -8.47 10.14
CA LEU A 194 12.53 -9.09 10.46
C LEU A 194 13.68 -8.17 10.08
N CYS A 195 13.62 -7.48 8.92
CA CYS A 195 14.57 -6.43 8.58
C CYS A 195 14.49 -5.26 9.58
N ALA A 196 13.30 -4.87 10.01
CA ALA A 196 13.13 -3.76 10.94
C ALA A 196 13.73 -4.03 12.32
N VAL A 197 13.57 -5.26 12.86
CA VAL A 197 14.14 -5.66 14.16
C VAL A 197 15.64 -5.87 14.09
N THR A 198 16.15 -6.44 12.98
CA THR A 198 17.57 -6.81 12.86
C THR A 198 18.45 -5.70 12.29
N GLY A 199 17.86 -4.72 11.59
CA GLY A 199 18.58 -3.71 10.83
C GLY A 199 19.20 -4.23 9.52
N LEU A 200 18.90 -5.48 9.14
CA LEU A 200 19.43 -6.12 7.92
C LEU A 200 18.66 -5.66 6.68
N THR A 201 19.35 -5.65 5.53
CA THR A 201 18.73 -5.51 4.21
C THR A 201 18.08 -6.82 3.76
N HIS A 202 17.31 -6.80 2.67
CA HIS A 202 16.65 -8.00 2.13
C HIS A 202 17.66 -9.14 1.86
N GLY A 203 18.77 -8.83 1.16
CA GLY A 203 19.79 -9.84 0.84
C GLY A 203 20.46 -10.40 2.09
N GLN A 204 20.86 -9.51 3.01
CA GLN A 204 21.46 -9.92 4.28
C GLN A 204 20.53 -10.80 5.12
N LEU A 205 19.22 -10.49 5.13
CA LEU A 205 18.21 -11.29 5.82
C LEU A 205 18.16 -12.74 5.28
N CYS A 206 18.28 -12.88 3.95
CA CYS A 206 18.24 -14.18 3.28
C CYS A 206 19.54 -14.98 3.44
N ASP A 207 20.70 -14.31 3.48
CA ASP A 207 22.01 -14.97 3.55
C ASP A 207 22.33 -15.57 4.94
N LEU A 208 21.79 -15.00 6.00
CA LEU A 208 22.08 -15.44 7.36
C LEU A 208 21.18 -16.62 7.76
N PRO A 209 21.73 -17.80 8.11
CA PRO A 209 20.92 -19.01 8.36
C PRO A 209 19.87 -18.86 9.45
N ALA A 210 20.11 -18.03 10.47
CA ALA A 210 19.16 -17.82 11.56
C ALA A 210 17.94 -17.02 11.10
N THR A 211 18.16 -15.91 10.38
CA THR A 211 17.06 -15.06 9.86
C THR A 211 16.32 -15.74 8.71
N ARG A 212 17.02 -16.48 7.83
CA ARG A 212 16.39 -17.27 6.76
C ARG A 212 15.44 -18.34 7.32
N ARG A 213 15.79 -18.98 8.46
CA ARG A 213 14.84 -19.89 9.14
C ARG A 213 13.60 -19.15 9.66
N LEU A 214 13.77 -17.97 10.28
CA LEU A 214 12.63 -17.17 10.76
C LEU A 214 11.71 -16.73 9.60
N VAL A 215 12.28 -16.32 8.47
CA VAL A 215 11.54 -16.05 7.24
C VAL A 215 10.67 -17.26 6.86
N GLY A 216 11.27 -18.46 6.82
CA GLY A 216 10.54 -19.70 6.51
C GLY A 216 9.43 -20.03 7.52
N GLU A 217 9.64 -19.78 8.82
CA GLU A 217 8.61 -20.01 9.84
C GLU A 217 7.44 -19.03 9.70
N VAL A 218 7.71 -17.73 9.48
CA VAL A 218 6.67 -16.71 9.23
C VAL A 218 5.84 -17.07 7.99
N LEU A 219 6.52 -17.46 6.88
CA LEU A 219 5.85 -17.87 5.65
C LEU A 219 5.00 -19.11 5.86
N ARG A 220 5.52 -20.15 6.52
CA ARG A 220 4.81 -21.41 6.75
C ARG A 220 3.50 -21.19 7.53
N GLU A 221 3.52 -20.33 8.55
CA GLU A 221 2.31 -19.98 9.29
C GLU A 221 1.31 -19.23 8.39
N GLY A 222 1.77 -18.24 7.63
CA GLY A 222 0.93 -17.44 6.73
C GLY A 222 0.35 -18.27 5.58
N LEU A 223 1.11 -19.21 5.01
CA LEU A 223 0.62 -20.17 4.00
C LEU A 223 -0.50 -21.05 4.57
N GLY A 224 -0.36 -21.50 5.83
CA GLY A 224 -1.42 -22.24 6.51
C GLY A 224 -2.72 -21.44 6.68
N VAL A 225 -2.63 -20.13 6.91
CA VAL A 225 -3.80 -19.25 6.98
C VAL A 225 -4.43 -19.06 5.60
N ALA A 226 -3.62 -18.81 4.56
CA ALA A 226 -4.11 -18.66 3.18
C ALA A 226 -4.83 -19.93 2.70
N ASP A 227 -4.28 -21.12 2.99
CA ASP A 227 -4.88 -22.41 2.68
C ASP A 227 -6.22 -22.60 3.39
N ALA A 228 -6.28 -22.31 4.69
CA ALA A 228 -7.50 -22.40 5.49
C ALA A 228 -8.62 -21.44 5.01
N LEU A 229 -8.24 -20.30 4.43
CA LEU A 229 -9.15 -19.33 3.81
C LEU A 229 -9.50 -19.67 2.35
N GLY A 230 -8.89 -20.72 1.77
CA GLY A 230 -9.08 -21.11 0.37
C GLY A 230 -8.52 -20.11 -0.63
N ILE A 231 -7.47 -19.36 -0.27
CA ILE A 231 -6.87 -18.36 -1.13
C ILE A 231 -5.73 -18.99 -1.94
N ALA A 232 -5.93 -19.10 -3.25
CA ALA A 232 -4.86 -19.45 -4.18
C ALA A 232 -3.94 -18.23 -4.35
N LEU A 233 -2.63 -18.40 -4.10
CA LEU A 233 -1.67 -17.32 -4.27
C LEU A 233 -1.33 -17.11 -5.75
N GLU A 234 -0.94 -15.88 -6.13
CA GLU A 234 -0.52 -15.55 -7.50
C GLU A 234 0.86 -16.18 -7.81
N ASP A 235 1.79 -16.10 -6.85
CA ASP A 235 3.16 -16.60 -6.93
C ASP A 235 3.55 -17.31 -5.63
N ASP A 236 4.62 -18.10 -5.64
CA ASP A 236 5.21 -18.69 -4.44
C ASP A 236 5.96 -17.61 -3.62
N PRO A 237 5.50 -17.27 -2.40
CA PRO A 237 6.14 -16.24 -1.60
C PRO A 237 7.58 -16.61 -1.17
N GLU A 238 7.91 -17.89 -1.06
CA GLU A 238 9.26 -18.33 -0.72
C GLU A 238 10.24 -18.08 -1.87
N GLU A 239 9.81 -18.40 -3.11
CA GLU A 239 10.57 -18.09 -4.32
C GLU A 239 10.72 -16.57 -4.51
N LEU A 240 9.67 -15.79 -4.23
CA LEU A 240 9.74 -14.33 -4.26
C LEU A 240 10.76 -13.77 -3.27
N VAL A 241 10.83 -14.28 -2.03
CA VAL A 241 11.81 -13.85 -1.04
C VAL A 241 13.23 -14.10 -1.55
N ASP A 242 13.52 -15.27 -2.11
CA ASP A 242 14.84 -15.61 -2.61
C ASP A 242 15.20 -14.78 -3.85
N THR A 243 14.27 -14.60 -4.77
CA THR A 243 14.49 -13.85 -6.02
C THR A 243 14.70 -12.36 -5.74
N LEU A 244 13.79 -11.74 -4.97
CA LEU A 244 13.86 -10.31 -4.65
C LEU A 244 15.00 -10.00 -3.67
N GLY A 245 15.31 -10.93 -2.74
CA GLY A 245 16.46 -10.79 -1.86
C GLY A 245 17.78 -10.72 -2.63
N ARG A 246 17.92 -11.49 -3.70
CA ARG A 246 19.12 -11.45 -4.58
C ARG A 246 19.10 -10.22 -5.51
N ALA A 247 17.97 -9.93 -6.12
CA ALA A 247 17.85 -8.81 -7.07
C ALA A 247 18.01 -7.43 -6.40
N ASN A 248 17.55 -7.31 -5.14
CA ASN A 248 17.54 -6.07 -4.39
C ASN A 248 18.33 -6.22 -3.07
N TYR A 249 19.57 -6.71 -3.16
CA TYR A 249 20.38 -7.13 -2.00
C TYR A 249 20.45 -6.05 -0.91
N ASP A 250 20.75 -4.80 -1.28
CA ASP A 250 20.92 -3.68 -0.36
C ASP A 250 19.61 -2.93 -0.05
N HIS A 251 18.48 -3.44 -0.53
CA HIS A 251 17.20 -2.79 -0.32
C HIS A 251 16.80 -2.82 1.16
N LYS A 252 16.44 -1.65 1.68
CA LYS A 252 15.84 -1.46 3.01
C LYS A 252 14.33 -1.38 2.84
N PRO A 253 13.56 -2.39 3.28
CA PRO A 253 12.11 -2.35 3.15
C PRO A 253 11.50 -1.20 3.95
N SER A 254 10.26 -0.83 3.60
CA SER A 254 9.57 0.35 4.14
C SER A 254 9.51 0.36 5.67
N MET A 255 9.26 -0.79 6.30
CA MET A 255 9.20 -0.90 7.77
C MET A 255 10.55 -0.64 8.42
N LEU A 256 11.66 -1.12 7.84
CA LEU A 256 13.00 -0.77 8.32
C LEU A 256 13.27 0.73 8.20
N GLN A 257 12.85 1.36 7.08
CA GLN A 257 12.98 2.81 6.91
C GLN A 257 12.15 3.58 7.96
N ASP A 258 10.96 3.10 8.30
CA ASP A 258 10.12 3.70 9.34
C ASP A 258 10.77 3.59 10.73
N VAL A 259 11.28 2.40 11.07
CA VAL A 259 11.98 2.17 12.35
C VAL A 259 13.23 3.06 12.48
N LEU A 260 14.04 3.15 11.43
CA LEU A 260 15.23 4.03 11.41
C LEU A 260 14.86 5.50 11.57
N ALA A 261 13.70 5.90 11.08
CA ALA A 261 13.17 7.26 11.21
C ALA A 261 12.29 7.47 12.46
N ARG A 262 12.13 6.46 13.33
CA ARG A 262 11.22 6.44 14.49
C ARG A 262 9.80 6.86 14.13
N ARG A 263 9.28 6.33 13.02
CA ARG A 263 7.91 6.54 12.57
C ARG A 263 7.09 5.27 12.82
N PRO A 264 5.78 5.41 13.13
CA PRO A 264 4.88 4.26 13.25
C PRO A 264 4.91 3.38 11.99
N THR A 265 4.93 2.07 12.20
CA THR A 265 5.00 1.07 11.13
C THR A 265 3.62 0.55 10.74
N GLU A 266 3.56 -0.22 9.65
CA GLU A 266 2.33 -0.90 9.21
C GLU A 266 2.22 -2.33 9.79
N ILE A 267 2.85 -2.63 10.91
CA ILE A 267 2.80 -3.96 11.54
C ILE A 267 1.36 -4.42 11.80
N GLY A 268 0.45 -3.48 12.09
CA GLY A 268 -0.96 -3.76 12.39
C GLY A 268 -1.72 -4.33 11.21
N THR A 269 -1.49 -3.84 9.98
CA THR A 269 -2.16 -4.30 8.74
C THR A 269 -1.37 -5.41 8.03
N LEU A 270 -0.10 -5.61 8.36
CA LEU A 270 0.72 -6.72 7.88
C LEU A 270 0.54 -7.95 8.80
N ASN A 271 1.53 -8.28 9.62
CA ASN A 271 1.46 -9.45 10.50
C ASN A 271 0.29 -9.39 11.49
N GLY A 272 -0.10 -8.20 11.97
CA GLY A 272 -1.29 -8.03 12.80
C GLY A 272 -2.58 -8.39 12.07
N GLY A 273 -2.71 -8.00 10.80
CA GLY A 273 -3.81 -8.41 9.93
C GLY A 273 -3.82 -9.93 9.72
N LEU A 274 -2.66 -10.53 9.39
CA LEU A 274 -2.51 -11.98 9.26
C LEU A 274 -2.92 -12.73 10.55
N VAL A 275 -2.50 -12.24 11.71
CA VAL A 275 -2.91 -12.80 13.02
C VAL A 275 -4.43 -12.69 13.23
N GLY A 276 -5.03 -11.57 12.79
CA GLY A 276 -6.48 -11.41 12.80
C GLY A 276 -7.19 -12.49 11.99
N GLU A 277 -6.80 -12.67 10.74
CA GLU A 277 -7.36 -13.72 9.85
C GLU A 277 -7.12 -15.13 10.38
N ALA A 278 -5.93 -15.39 10.92
CA ALA A 278 -5.60 -16.69 11.52
C ALA A 278 -6.58 -17.09 12.64
N ARG A 279 -7.00 -16.12 13.45
CA ARG A 279 -7.98 -16.34 14.53
C ARG A 279 -9.37 -16.69 14.00
N THR A 280 -9.78 -16.10 12.86
CA THR A 280 -11.10 -16.40 12.26
C THR A 280 -11.20 -17.83 11.75
N VAL A 281 -10.06 -18.41 11.32
CA VAL A 281 -9.99 -19.78 10.77
C VAL A 281 -9.37 -20.80 11.75
N GLY A 282 -9.01 -20.37 12.97
CA GLY A 282 -8.47 -21.26 14.01
C GLY A 282 -7.07 -21.81 13.74
N VAL A 283 -6.26 -21.10 12.95
CA VAL A 283 -4.86 -21.45 12.66
C VAL A 283 -3.94 -20.75 13.67
N ALA A 284 -3.03 -21.50 14.29
CA ALA A 284 -2.04 -20.93 15.21
C ALA A 284 -0.86 -20.32 14.43
N VAL A 285 -0.49 -19.08 14.78
CA VAL A 285 0.58 -18.30 14.13
C VAL A 285 1.52 -17.64 15.16
N PRO A 286 2.11 -18.43 16.08
CA PRO A 286 2.86 -17.90 17.22
C PRO A 286 4.11 -17.09 16.82
N VAL A 287 4.75 -17.39 15.68
CA VAL A 287 5.91 -16.62 15.20
C VAL A 287 5.46 -15.26 14.71
N ASN A 288 4.36 -15.18 13.95
CA ASN A 288 3.78 -13.91 13.53
C ASN A 288 3.30 -13.06 14.70
N GLU A 289 2.70 -13.66 15.73
CA GLU A 289 2.31 -12.97 16.97
C GLU A 289 3.54 -12.39 17.69
N ALA A 290 4.59 -13.17 17.85
CA ALA A 290 5.85 -12.71 18.46
C ALA A 290 6.49 -11.54 17.67
N VAL A 291 6.44 -11.59 16.34
CA VAL A 291 6.94 -10.52 15.46
C VAL A 291 6.14 -9.24 15.65
N VAL A 292 4.79 -9.33 15.77
CA VAL A 292 3.94 -8.17 16.07
C VAL A 292 4.33 -7.54 17.40
N ASP A 293 4.51 -8.34 18.44
CA ASP A 293 4.84 -7.85 19.78
C ASP A 293 6.25 -7.22 19.82
N LEU A 294 7.22 -7.78 19.09
CA LEU A 294 8.57 -7.20 18.97
C LEU A 294 8.53 -5.80 18.35
N ILE A 295 7.83 -5.63 17.24
CA ILE A 295 7.74 -4.33 16.55
C ILE A 295 6.98 -3.32 17.42
N ARG A 296 5.85 -3.70 18.04
CA ARG A 296 5.11 -2.83 18.95
C ARG A 296 5.94 -2.41 20.16
N GLY A 297 6.66 -3.37 20.77
CA GLY A 297 7.57 -3.06 21.87
C GLY A 297 8.69 -2.11 21.48
N LEU A 298 9.18 -2.22 20.23
CA LEU A 298 10.16 -1.30 19.67
C LEU A 298 9.55 0.12 19.50
N GLU A 299 8.35 0.22 18.93
CA GLU A 299 7.63 1.50 18.77
C GLU A 299 7.34 2.17 20.12
N ASP A 300 6.87 1.41 21.11
CA ASP A 300 6.59 1.90 22.46
C ASP A 300 7.87 2.43 23.16
N SER A 301 9.03 1.89 22.81
CA SER A 301 10.32 2.33 23.38
C SER A 301 10.71 3.75 22.96
N TRP A 302 10.17 4.28 21.86
CA TRP A 302 10.50 5.63 21.36
C TRP A 302 9.83 6.74 22.15
N THR A 303 8.78 6.44 22.90
CA THR A 303 7.99 7.39 23.70
C THR A 303 8.43 7.44 25.17
N ARG A 304 9.42 6.64 25.54
CA ARG A 304 10.02 6.59 26.87
C ARG A 304 11.34 7.37 26.91
#